data_79fdf64f5cd7426d149b8d9158e8cbfe
#
_entry.id   79fdf64f5cd7426d149b8d9158e8cbfe
#
_cell.length_a   1.000
_cell.length_b   1.000
_cell.length_c   1.000
_cell.angle_alpha   90.00
_cell.angle_beta   90.00
_cell.angle_gamma   90.00
#
_symmetry.space_group_name_H-M   'P 1'
#
loop_
_entity.id
_entity.type
_entity.pdbx_description
1 polymer ?
#
loop_
_entity_poly.entity_id
_entity_poly.type
_entity_poly.pdbx_seq_one_letter_code
_entity_poly.pdbx_strand_id
1 'polypeptide(L)'
;MPYTVSPQTETDYWPEYFWLTKKYGDSEKLHELRKSLWGQKGNPSDFFAWFFTVESHLAEFDSSRRATETYKTFVKTVSLLTESQDPYTAKHQKKVAKLAQGIAKEMGLPADMIEGIRVAAMVHDMGKMSLPTEIVTKPGALTPLEISIIKEHPRRGCEILKEVDFPWPTPETVLQHHERLDGSGYPQGLKGDEIRLEARVLAVADVVEAISGRRAYRPGLGIETALKEIDKHKGVFYDTDVARACLRSLKGTKTLTADQWEFPK
;
A
#
# COMPACT_ATOMS: atom_id res chain seq x y z
N MET A 1 -61.51 -3.81 -14.37
CA MET A 1 -60.51 -3.19 -15.27
C MET A 1 -59.20 -3.13 -14.50
N PRO A 2 -58.11 -3.72 -14.96
CA PRO A 2 -56.82 -3.60 -14.31
C PRO A 2 -56.17 -2.27 -14.66
N TYR A 3 -55.77 -1.51 -13.65
CA TYR A 3 -54.99 -0.29 -13.79
C TYR A 3 -53.60 -0.65 -14.33
N THR A 4 -53.33 -0.26 -15.55
CA THR A 4 -51.96 -0.21 -16.10
C THR A 4 -51.27 1.04 -15.59
N VAL A 5 -50.34 0.87 -14.66
CA VAL A 5 -49.47 1.96 -14.14
C VAL A 5 -48.36 2.19 -15.18
N SER A 6 -48.23 3.42 -15.66
CA SER A 6 -47.19 3.80 -16.63
C SER A 6 -45.80 3.83 -15.94
N PRO A 7 -44.69 3.58 -16.68
CA PRO A 7 -43.34 3.51 -16.09
C PRO A 7 -42.78 4.81 -15.48
N GLN A 8 -43.45 5.94 -15.65
CA GLN A 8 -43.01 7.25 -15.16
C GLN A 8 -43.46 7.59 -13.73
N THR A 9 -44.34 6.76 -13.11
CA THR A 9 -44.88 7.01 -11.75
C THR A 9 -44.19 6.16 -10.67
N GLU A 10 -43.19 5.36 -11.02
CA GLU A 10 -42.50 4.48 -10.05
C GLU A 10 -41.53 5.19 -9.09
N THR A 11 -41.13 6.42 -9.38
CA THR A 11 -40.21 7.20 -8.55
C THR A 11 -40.89 7.93 -7.38
N ASP A 12 -42.21 8.12 -7.45
CA ASP A 12 -42.93 8.96 -6.47
C ASP A 12 -43.46 8.21 -5.25
N TYR A 13 -43.32 6.89 -5.20
CA TYR A 13 -43.97 6.06 -4.16
C TYR A 13 -43.06 5.60 -3.00
N TRP A 14 -41.80 6.06 -2.93
CA TRP A 14 -40.87 5.58 -1.90
C TRP A 14 -40.20 6.73 -1.15
N PRO A 15 -40.82 7.24 -0.06
CA PRO A 15 -40.20 8.24 0.82
C PRO A 15 -38.80 7.81 1.32
N GLU A 16 -38.61 6.50 1.49
CA GLU A 16 -37.41 5.86 1.98
C GLU A 16 -36.27 5.88 0.94
N TYR A 17 -36.58 5.74 -0.38
CA TYR A 17 -35.58 5.91 -1.44
C TYR A 17 -35.08 7.35 -1.52
N PHE A 18 -35.98 8.31 -1.36
CA PHE A 18 -35.63 9.72 -1.28
C PHE A 18 -34.72 10.01 -0.06
N TRP A 19 -34.99 9.33 1.07
CA TRP A 19 -34.16 9.44 2.25
C TRP A 19 -32.76 8.81 2.04
N LEU A 20 -32.67 7.65 1.39
CA LEU A 20 -31.42 7.00 1.03
C LEU A 20 -30.59 7.83 0.06
N THR A 21 -31.20 8.39 -0.99
CA THR A 21 -30.50 9.29 -1.92
C THR A 21 -30.05 10.58 -1.28
N LYS A 22 -30.84 11.11 -0.34
CA LYS A 22 -30.46 12.29 0.45
C LYS A 22 -29.32 12.03 1.42
N LYS A 23 -29.28 10.84 2.02
CA LYS A 23 -28.26 10.44 3.01
C LYS A 23 -26.95 10.01 2.34
N TYR A 24 -27.00 9.29 1.21
CA TYR A 24 -25.85 8.63 0.59
C TYR A 24 -25.49 9.14 -0.82
N GLY A 25 -26.25 10.09 -1.35
CA GLY A 25 -26.12 10.60 -2.72
C GLY A 25 -26.73 9.64 -3.76
N ASP A 26 -26.94 10.17 -4.97
CA ASP A 26 -27.42 9.38 -6.12
C ASP A 26 -26.20 8.64 -6.72
N SER A 27 -25.91 7.44 -6.22
CA SER A 27 -24.76 6.64 -6.66
C SER A 27 -25.22 5.49 -7.56
N GLU A 28 -24.40 5.18 -8.58
CA GLU A 28 -24.61 4.06 -9.52
C GLU A 28 -24.83 2.73 -8.74
N LYS A 29 -24.20 2.59 -7.60
CA LYS A 29 -24.32 1.43 -6.72
C LYS A 29 -25.66 1.35 -5.98
N LEU A 30 -26.25 2.47 -5.61
CA LEU A 30 -27.63 2.54 -5.08
C LEU A 30 -28.64 2.12 -6.17
N HIS A 31 -28.35 2.49 -7.43
CA HIS A 31 -29.14 2.12 -8.59
C HIS A 31 -29.02 0.63 -8.94
N GLU A 32 -27.82 0.05 -8.85
CA GLU A 32 -27.60 -1.39 -9.06
C GLU A 32 -28.20 -2.24 -7.94
N LEU A 33 -28.08 -1.82 -6.67
CA LEU A 33 -28.74 -2.45 -5.54
C LEU A 33 -30.27 -2.43 -5.73
N ARG A 34 -30.81 -1.31 -6.17
CA ARG A 34 -32.23 -1.20 -6.53
C ARG A 34 -32.64 -2.22 -7.60
N LYS A 35 -31.88 -2.32 -8.70
CA LYS A 35 -32.15 -3.29 -9.80
C LYS A 35 -32.07 -4.73 -9.32
N SER A 36 -31.04 -5.07 -8.55
CA SER A 36 -30.83 -6.42 -8.02
C SER A 36 -31.95 -6.87 -7.09
N LEU A 37 -32.45 -5.97 -6.27
CA LEU A 37 -33.47 -6.28 -5.25
C LEU A 37 -34.90 -6.16 -5.78
N TRP A 38 -35.14 -5.36 -6.83
CA TRP A 38 -36.46 -5.20 -7.45
C TRP A 38 -36.93 -6.43 -8.25
N GLY A 39 -36.01 -7.29 -8.68
CA GLY A 39 -36.34 -8.54 -9.37
C GLY A 39 -37.01 -9.61 -8.49
N GLN A 40 -37.01 -9.45 -7.18
CA GLN A 40 -37.66 -10.31 -6.21
C GLN A 40 -38.99 -9.70 -5.81
N LYS A 41 -40.07 -10.00 -6.56
CA LYS A 41 -41.44 -9.58 -6.23
C LYS A 41 -41.86 -10.18 -4.89
N GLY A 42 -41.73 -9.40 -3.81
CA GLY A 42 -42.02 -9.79 -2.44
C GLY A 42 -43.18 -9.01 -1.81
N ASN A 43 -43.72 -9.57 -0.75
CA ASN A 43 -44.76 -9.10 0.14
C ASN A 43 -44.28 -7.81 0.88
N PRO A 44 -45.15 -6.88 1.33
CA PRO A 44 -44.77 -5.71 2.17
C PRO A 44 -43.94 -6.03 3.42
N SER A 45 -44.06 -7.25 3.99
CA SER A 45 -43.19 -7.72 5.06
C SER A 45 -41.72 -7.88 4.64
N ASP A 46 -41.44 -8.05 3.34
CA ASP A 46 -40.08 -8.20 2.81
C ASP A 46 -39.39 -6.84 2.63
N PHE A 47 -40.18 -5.74 2.66
CA PHE A 47 -39.69 -4.38 2.56
C PHE A 47 -38.75 -4.01 3.71
N PHE A 48 -39.10 -4.34 4.94
CA PHE A 48 -38.24 -4.06 6.09
C PHE A 48 -36.96 -4.87 6.05
N ALA A 49 -37.02 -6.14 5.66
CA ALA A 49 -35.84 -6.98 5.47
C ALA A 49 -34.93 -6.41 4.37
N TRP A 50 -35.52 -5.95 3.25
CA TRP A 50 -34.83 -5.28 2.18
C TRP A 50 -34.18 -3.95 2.65
N PHE A 51 -34.95 -3.10 3.35
CA PHE A 51 -34.47 -1.81 3.85
C PHE A 51 -33.27 -1.99 4.79
N PHE A 52 -33.34 -2.90 5.76
CA PHE A 52 -32.24 -3.20 6.67
C PHE A 52 -31.03 -3.78 5.93
N THR A 53 -31.23 -4.60 4.91
CA THR A 53 -30.15 -5.14 4.08
C THR A 53 -29.44 -4.03 3.30
N VAL A 54 -30.20 -3.14 2.67
CA VAL A 54 -29.66 -1.97 1.94
C VAL A 54 -28.92 -1.01 2.89
N GLU A 55 -29.52 -0.71 4.05
CA GLU A 55 -28.89 0.17 5.04
C GLU A 55 -27.57 -0.42 5.57
N SER A 56 -27.56 -1.73 5.85
CA SER A 56 -26.33 -2.43 6.27
C SER A 56 -25.24 -2.35 5.20
N HIS A 57 -25.56 -2.66 3.94
CA HIS A 57 -24.59 -2.57 2.85
C HIS A 57 -24.09 -1.15 2.57
N LEU A 58 -24.96 -0.16 2.70
CA LEU A 58 -24.59 1.25 2.56
C LEU A 58 -23.73 1.74 3.74
N ALA A 59 -24.01 1.26 4.94
CA ALA A 59 -23.20 1.55 6.12
C ALA A 59 -21.80 0.95 6.01
N GLU A 60 -21.69 -0.30 5.53
CA GLU A 60 -20.41 -0.95 5.23
C GLU A 60 -19.64 -0.20 4.11
N PHE A 61 -20.34 0.23 3.06
CA PHE A 61 -19.76 1.01 1.98
C PHE A 61 -19.25 2.38 2.46
N ASP A 62 -20.01 3.08 3.28
CA ASP A 62 -19.62 4.38 3.84
C ASP A 62 -18.45 4.23 4.83
N SER A 63 -18.44 3.15 5.63
CA SER A 63 -17.33 2.79 6.51
C SER A 63 -16.06 2.48 5.70
N SER A 64 -16.15 1.67 4.65
CA SER A 64 -15.04 1.35 3.76
C SER A 64 -14.51 2.59 3.02
N ARG A 65 -15.41 3.48 2.58
CA ARG A 65 -15.03 4.76 1.97
C ARG A 65 -14.31 5.67 2.96
N ARG A 66 -14.80 5.78 4.19
CA ARG A 66 -14.14 6.57 5.24
C ARG A 66 -12.76 6.02 5.59
N ALA A 67 -12.63 4.72 5.77
CA ALA A 67 -11.35 4.07 5.99
C ALA A 67 -10.37 4.37 4.83
N THR A 68 -10.86 4.26 3.58
CA THR A 68 -10.07 4.60 2.38
C THR A 68 -9.59 6.05 2.38
N GLU A 69 -10.45 7.01 2.68
CA GLU A 69 -10.07 8.43 2.75
C GLU A 69 -9.12 8.69 3.94
N THR A 70 -9.30 8.00 5.05
CA THR A 70 -8.46 8.14 6.25
C THR A 70 -7.02 7.72 5.96
N TYR A 71 -6.78 6.50 5.46
CA TYR A 71 -5.41 6.07 5.19
C TYR A 71 -4.75 6.89 4.06
N LYS A 72 -5.51 7.29 3.02
CA LYS A 72 -4.98 8.16 1.95
C LYS A 72 -4.53 9.51 2.49
N THR A 73 -5.35 10.13 3.34
CA THR A 73 -5.01 11.39 3.99
C THR A 73 -3.79 11.23 4.89
N PHE A 74 -3.72 10.16 5.67
CA PHE A 74 -2.58 9.83 6.50
C PHE A 74 -1.29 9.69 5.68
N VAL A 75 -1.29 8.84 4.64
CA VAL A 75 -0.12 8.63 3.75
C VAL A 75 0.34 9.94 3.11
N LYS A 76 -0.61 10.78 2.65
CA LYS A 76 -0.30 12.10 2.09
C LYS A 76 0.35 12.99 3.14
N THR A 77 -0.18 13.05 4.36
CA THR A 77 0.36 13.88 5.44
C THR A 77 1.75 13.42 5.84
N VAL A 78 1.97 12.12 6.02
CA VAL A 78 3.30 11.56 6.31
C VAL A 78 4.28 11.89 5.19
N SER A 79 3.89 11.74 3.93
CA SER A 79 4.74 12.09 2.80
C SER A 79 5.15 13.57 2.78
N LEU A 80 4.24 14.48 3.11
CA LEU A 80 4.51 15.91 3.21
C LEU A 80 5.45 16.24 4.39
N LEU A 81 5.23 15.61 5.55
CA LEU A 81 6.11 15.77 6.71
C LEU A 81 7.52 15.26 6.42
N THR A 82 7.64 14.06 5.81
CA THR A 82 8.93 13.52 5.40
C THR A 82 9.63 14.46 4.40
N GLU A 83 8.88 15.01 3.42
CA GLU A 83 9.42 15.92 2.41
C GLU A 83 9.91 17.23 3.03
N SER A 84 9.25 17.73 4.08
CA SER A 84 9.65 18.95 4.78
C SER A 84 10.90 18.75 5.64
N GLN A 85 11.11 17.57 6.21
CA GLN A 85 12.25 17.25 7.06
C GLN A 85 13.45 16.74 6.26
N ASP A 86 13.21 15.85 5.31
CA ASP A 86 14.21 15.23 4.44
C ASP A 86 13.63 14.97 3.04
N PRO A 87 13.78 15.94 2.10
CA PRO A 87 13.35 15.79 0.71
C PRO A 87 13.97 14.57 0.01
N TYR A 88 15.11 14.10 0.52
CA TYR A 88 15.82 12.96 -0.02
C TYR A 88 15.07 11.65 0.32
N THR A 89 14.75 11.44 1.58
CA THR A 89 13.96 10.28 2.03
C THR A 89 12.58 10.25 1.36
N ALA A 90 11.92 11.40 1.18
CA ALA A 90 10.65 11.45 0.47
C ALA A 90 10.76 11.00 -1.00
N LYS A 91 11.82 11.40 -1.72
CA LYS A 91 12.07 10.94 -3.10
C LYS A 91 12.38 9.44 -3.14
N HIS A 92 13.16 8.95 -2.19
CA HIS A 92 13.45 7.53 -2.03
C HIS A 92 12.18 6.71 -1.86
N GLN A 93 11.31 7.05 -0.92
CA GLN A 93 10.04 6.36 -0.67
C GLN A 93 9.15 6.29 -1.93
N LYS A 94 9.02 7.41 -2.66
CA LYS A 94 8.26 7.45 -3.93
C LYS A 94 8.84 6.49 -4.98
N LYS A 95 10.17 6.36 -5.07
CA LYS A 95 10.85 5.45 -6.00
C LYS A 95 10.72 3.98 -5.56
N VAL A 96 10.89 3.70 -4.27
CA VAL A 96 10.67 2.37 -3.71
C VAL A 96 9.23 1.91 -3.96
N ALA A 97 8.24 2.79 -3.77
CA ALA A 97 6.84 2.48 -4.05
C ALA A 97 6.61 2.12 -5.53
N LYS A 98 7.20 2.87 -6.46
CA LYS A 98 7.14 2.55 -7.91
C LYS A 98 7.79 1.19 -8.22
N LEU A 99 8.98 0.92 -7.68
CA LEU A 99 9.67 -0.34 -7.86
C LEU A 99 8.88 -1.53 -7.32
N ALA A 100 8.39 -1.41 -6.09
CA ALA A 100 7.58 -2.43 -5.44
C ALA A 100 6.32 -2.76 -6.24
N GLN A 101 5.61 -1.73 -6.76
CA GLN A 101 4.48 -1.92 -7.67
C GLN A 101 4.87 -2.64 -8.96
N GLY A 102 5.99 -2.26 -9.57
CA GLY A 102 6.49 -2.90 -10.79
C GLY A 102 6.79 -4.38 -10.59
N ILE A 103 7.48 -4.71 -9.48
CA ILE A 103 7.78 -6.09 -9.10
C ILE A 103 6.50 -6.88 -8.84
N ALA A 104 5.56 -6.32 -8.06
CA ALA A 104 4.30 -6.97 -7.72
C ALA A 104 3.41 -7.22 -8.96
N LYS A 105 3.37 -6.28 -9.92
CA LYS A 105 2.70 -6.46 -11.22
C LYS A 105 3.33 -7.57 -12.04
N GLU A 106 4.66 -7.61 -12.11
CA GLU A 106 5.41 -8.66 -12.83
C GLU A 106 5.20 -10.04 -12.21
N MET A 107 4.92 -10.12 -10.91
CA MET A 107 4.52 -11.34 -10.21
C MET A 107 3.07 -11.74 -10.49
N GLY A 108 2.24 -10.88 -11.09
CA GLY A 108 0.82 -11.11 -11.30
C GLY A 108 0.00 -11.06 -10.00
N LEU A 109 0.43 -10.30 -9.00
CA LEU A 109 -0.30 -10.19 -7.74
C LEU A 109 -1.63 -9.44 -7.93
N PRO A 110 -2.64 -9.70 -7.08
CA PRO A 110 -3.92 -9.00 -7.12
C PRO A 110 -3.76 -7.49 -6.97
N ALA A 111 -4.58 -6.70 -7.66
CA ALA A 111 -4.51 -5.24 -7.67
C ALA A 111 -4.60 -4.63 -6.26
N ASP A 112 -5.42 -5.22 -5.39
CA ASP A 112 -5.56 -4.81 -4.00
C ASP A 112 -4.25 -5.01 -3.21
N MET A 113 -3.60 -6.16 -3.34
CA MET A 113 -2.29 -6.43 -2.71
C MET A 113 -1.20 -5.48 -3.26
N ILE A 114 -1.20 -5.20 -4.56
CA ILE A 114 -0.27 -4.24 -5.19
C ILE A 114 -0.44 -2.85 -4.56
N GLU A 115 -1.67 -2.43 -4.31
CA GLU A 115 -1.94 -1.14 -3.65
C GLU A 115 -1.47 -1.16 -2.19
N GLY A 116 -1.70 -2.25 -1.44
CA GLY A 116 -1.17 -2.41 -0.08
C GLY A 116 0.36 -2.31 -0.02
N ILE A 117 1.05 -2.98 -0.94
CA ILE A 117 2.51 -2.91 -1.07
C ILE A 117 2.97 -1.47 -1.36
N ARG A 118 2.27 -0.77 -2.26
CA ARG A 118 2.55 0.63 -2.58
C ARG A 118 2.41 1.54 -1.36
N VAL A 119 1.33 1.38 -0.60
CA VAL A 119 1.07 2.15 0.61
C VAL A 119 2.16 1.89 1.65
N ALA A 120 2.49 0.62 1.92
CA ALA A 120 3.56 0.25 2.84
C ALA A 120 4.91 0.88 2.41
N ALA A 121 5.23 0.84 1.11
CA ALA A 121 6.45 1.44 0.57
C ALA A 121 6.51 2.96 0.73
N MET A 122 5.37 3.65 0.67
CA MET A 122 5.31 5.11 0.89
C MET A 122 5.59 5.52 2.33
N VAL A 123 5.41 4.62 3.29
CA VAL A 123 5.54 4.93 4.73
C VAL A 123 6.57 4.06 5.46
N HIS A 124 7.31 3.19 4.76
CA HIS A 124 8.18 2.18 5.38
C HIS A 124 9.24 2.77 6.33
N ASP A 125 9.73 3.94 6.01
CA ASP A 125 10.77 4.65 6.74
C ASP A 125 10.25 5.67 7.76
N MET A 126 8.93 5.80 7.93
CA MET A 126 8.35 6.83 8.82
C MET A 126 8.85 6.73 10.27
N GLY A 127 9.19 5.54 10.73
CA GLY A 127 9.73 5.36 12.07
C GLY A 127 11.06 6.08 12.32
N LYS A 128 11.78 6.49 11.28
CA LYS A 128 12.99 7.34 11.40
C LYS A 128 12.68 8.71 12.00
N MET A 129 11.44 9.20 11.85
CA MET A 129 11.01 10.48 12.44
C MET A 129 11.02 10.48 13.98
N SER A 130 10.96 9.31 14.61
CA SER A 130 11.04 9.13 16.07
C SER A 130 12.47 8.89 16.58
N LEU A 131 13.46 8.90 15.71
CA LEU A 131 14.87 8.72 16.07
C LEU A 131 15.59 10.06 16.17
N PRO A 132 16.71 10.14 16.93
CA PRO A 132 17.51 11.36 17.00
C PRO A 132 17.99 11.80 15.60
N THR A 133 17.65 13.04 15.23
CA THR A 133 17.95 13.59 13.90
C THR A 133 19.45 13.59 13.61
N GLU A 134 20.27 13.83 14.64
CA GLU A 134 21.74 13.85 14.56
C GLU A 134 22.31 12.50 14.11
N ILE A 135 21.63 11.39 14.44
CA ILE A 135 22.04 10.05 14.02
C ILE A 135 21.53 9.76 12.59
N VAL A 136 20.27 10.10 12.31
CA VAL A 136 19.64 9.83 11.00
C VAL A 136 20.33 10.63 9.87
N THR A 137 20.73 11.86 10.15
CA THR A 137 21.35 12.77 9.18
C THR A 137 22.86 12.84 9.26
N LYS A 138 23.50 12.02 10.10
CA LYS A 138 24.94 12.03 10.33
C LYS A 138 25.72 11.86 9.03
N PRO A 139 26.60 12.80 8.70
CA PRO A 139 27.51 12.64 7.58
C PRO A 139 28.61 11.62 7.95
N GLY A 140 28.77 10.57 7.13
CA GLY A 140 29.83 9.58 7.30
C GLY A 140 29.36 8.25 7.89
N ALA A 141 30.32 7.48 8.42
CA ALA A 141 30.03 6.15 8.98
C ALA A 141 29.37 6.24 10.36
N LEU A 142 28.41 5.36 10.58
CA LEU A 142 27.73 5.19 11.86
C LEU A 142 28.52 4.23 12.75
N THR A 143 28.55 4.49 14.05
CA THR A 143 29.05 3.55 15.06
C THR A 143 28.09 2.36 15.22
N PRO A 144 28.54 1.23 15.77
CA PRO A 144 27.66 0.08 16.04
C PRO A 144 26.44 0.44 16.89
N LEU A 145 26.57 1.35 17.86
CA LEU A 145 25.46 1.83 18.69
C LEU A 145 24.45 2.65 17.84
N GLU A 146 24.92 3.56 17.01
CA GLU A 146 24.05 4.35 16.12
C GLU A 146 23.33 3.46 15.12
N ILE A 147 23.99 2.43 14.59
CA ILE A 147 23.34 1.42 13.73
C ILE A 147 22.23 0.69 14.49
N SER A 148 22.46 0.31 15.75
CA SER A 148 21.42 -0.34 16.56
C SER A 148 20.20 0.56 16.79
N ILE A 149 20.42 1.86 16.98
CA ILE A 149 19.34 2.85 17.11
C ILE A 149 18.56 2.98 15.80
N ILE A 150 19.24 3.06 14.65
CA ILE A 150 18.57 3.13 13.35
C ILE A 150 17.77 1.86 13.07
N LYS A 151 18.24 0.69 13.47
CA LYS A 151 17.52 -0.58 13.31
C LYS A 151 16.19 -0.65 14.07
N GLU A 152 15.89 0.28 14.95
CA GLU A 152 14.60 0.39 15.64
C GLU A 152 13.50 1.02 14.77
N HIS A 153 13.82 1.68 13.64
CA HIS A 153 12.80 2.39 12.85
C HIS A 153 11.66 1.49 12.32
N PRO A 154 11.86 0.19 11.93
CA PRO A 154 10.75 -0.62 11.49
C PRO A 154 9.76 -0.89 12.63
N ARG A 155 10.26 -1.11 13.86
CA ARG A 155 9.43 -1.29 15.05
C ARG A 155 8.65 -0.02 15.38
N ARG A 156 9.33 1.14 15.41
CA ARG A 156 8.70 2.45 15.65
C ARG A 156 7.67 2.80 14.61
N GLY A 157 7.97 2.53 13.34
CA GLY A 157 7.02 2.71 12.23
C GLY A 157 5.79 1.83 12.40
N CYS A 158 5.96 0.56 12.72
CA CYS A 158 4.87 -0.37 13.00
C CYS A 158 3.99 0.10 14.16
N GLU A 159 4.57 0.53 15.26
CA GLU A 159 3.84 1.06 16.43
C GLU A 159 2.93 2.23 16.04
N ILE A 160 3.43 3.18 15.27
CA ILE A 160 2.63 4.33 14.79
C ILE A 160 1.54 3.89 13.81
N LEU A 161 1.88 2.99 12.88
CA LEU A 161 0.95 2.57 11.82
C LEU A 161 -0.21 1.72 12.35
N LYS A 162 -0.06 1.04 13.50
CA LYS A 162 -1.16 0.29 14.14
C LYS A 162 -2.33 1.16 14.59
N GLU A 163 -2.11 2.45 14.78
CA GLU A 163 -3.17 3.41 15.13
C GLU A 163 -4.02 3.84 13.92
N VAL A 164 -3.67 3.37 12.71
CA VAL A 164 -4.36 3.71 11.47
C VAL A 164 -5.05 2.46 10.91
N ASP A 165 -6.33 2.58 10.60
CA ASP A 165 -7.11 1.49 10.01
C ASP A 165 -6.79 1.32 8.51
N PHE A 166 -5.81 0.46 8.23
CA PHE A 166 -5.45 0.07 6.87
C PHE A 166 -6.20 -1.19 6.46
N PRO A 167 -6.69 -1.29 5.20
CA PRO A 167 -7.29 -2.53 4.69
C PRO A 167 -6.25 -3.64 4.42
N TRP A 168 -4.97 -3.34 4.56
CA TRP A 168 -3.84 -4.26 4.34
C TRP A 168 -2.98 -4.36 5.60
N PRO A 169 -2.15 -5.40 5.71
CA PRO A 169 -1.20 -5.56 6.82
C PRO A 169 -0.01 -4.61 6.70
N THR A 170 -0.29 -3.31 6.54
CA THR A 170 0.74 -2.26 6.35
C THR A 170 1.71 -2.18 7.53
N PRO A 171 1.25 -2.24 8.82
CA PRO A 171 2.17 -2.20 9.96
C PRO A 171 3.16 -3.37 9.95
N GLU A 172 2.69 -4.60 9.70
CA GLU A 172 3.52 -5.80 9.67
C GLU A 172 4.48 -5.79 8.47
N THR A 173 4.02 -5.32 7.33
CA THR A 173 4.86 -5.15 6.14
C THR A 173 6.02 -4.20 6.40
N VAL A 174 5.73 -3.08 7.07
CA VAL A 174 6.76 -2.10 7.48
C VAL A 174 7.68 -2.67 8.55
N LEU A 175 7.15 -3.44 9.52
CA LEU A 175 7.98 -4.09 10.54
C LEU A 175 9.02 -5.03 9.92
N GLN A 176 8.66 -5.75 8.85
CA GLN A 176 9.43 -6.84 8.27
C GLN A 176 10.29 -6.47 7.06
N HIS A 177 10.29 -5.22 6.58
CA HIS A 177 10.94 -4.88 5.31
C HIS A 177 12.48 -5.00 5.32
N HIS A 178 13.09 -5.09 6.48
CA HIS A 178 14.51 -5.36 6.64
C HIS A 178 14.82 -6.81 7.05
N GLU A 179 13.82 -7.69 7.11
CA GLU A 179 14.06 -9.11 7.31
C GLU A 179 14.73 -9.73 6.06
N ARG A 180 15.43 -10.84 6.26
CA ARG A 180 16.12 -11.62 5.21
C ARG A 180 15.73 -13.08 5.35
N LEU A 181 15.58 -13.79 4.23
CA LEU A 181 15.09 -15.19 4.23
C LEU A 181 15.91 -16.14 5.11
N ASP A 182 17.19 -15.87 5.27
CA ASP A 182 18.10 -16.66 6.12
C ASP A 182 18.01 -16.33 7.61
N GLY A 183 17.24 -15.31 7.98
CA GLY A 183 17.09 -14.82 9.37
C GLY A 183 18.17 -13.85 9.83
N SER A 184 19.05 -13.39 8.91
CA SER A 184 20.08 -12.39 9.22
C SER A 184 19.52 -10.97 9.27
N GLY A 185 18.25 -10.79 8.96
CA GLY A 185 17.55 -9.52 8.97
C GLY A 185 17.18 -9.01 10.37
N TYR A 186 16.40 -7.95 10.42
CA TYR A 186 15.92 -7.34 11.66
C TYR A 186 14.52 -6.74 11.46
N PRO A 187 13.73 -6.47 12.51
CA PRO A 187 14.07 -6.52 13.94
C PRO A 187 13.76 -7.86 14.61
N GLN A 188 13.19 -8.84 13.93
CA GLN A 188 12.70 -10.08 14.53
C GLN A 188 13.57 -11.31 14.16
N GLY A 189 14.37 -11.22 13.09
CA GLY A 189 15.17 -12.33 12.57
C GLY A 189 14.31 -13.45 11.98
N LEU A 190 13.20 -13.10 11.34
CA LEU A 190 12.28 -14.03 10.69
C LEU A 190 12.93 -14.75 9.52
N LYS A 191 12.48 -15.98 9.24
CA LYS A 191 13.03 -16.83 8.17
C LYS A 191 11.95 -17.25 7.17
N GLY A 192 12.35 -17.31 5.91
CA GLY A 192 11.53 -17.90 4.86
C GLY A 192 10.10 -17.36 4.86
N ASP A 193 9.12 -18.24 5.02
CA ASP A 193 7.70 -17.93 4.94
C ASP A 193 7.13 -17.22 6.19
N GLU A 194 7.92 -17.06 7.25
CA GLU A 194 7.54 -16.21 8.38
C GLU A 194 7.51 -14.73 7.97
N ILE A 195 8.24 -14.36 6.89
CA ILE A 195 8.25 -13.01 6.33
C ILE A 195 7.09 -12.90 5.32
N ARG A 196 6.22 -11.92 5.51
CA ARG A 196 5.11 -11.66 4.58
C ARG A 196 5.60 -11.38 3.15
N LEU A 197 4.83 -11.82 2.16
CA LEU A 197 5.17 -11.60 0.76
C LEU A 197 5.32 -10.11 0.43
N GLU A 198 4.42 -9.28 0.97
CA GLU A 198 4.45 -7.82 0.81
C GLU A 198 5.78 -7.22 1.29
N ALA A 199 6.27 -7.71 2.43
CA ALA A 199 7.56 -7.28 2.99
C ALA A 199 8.76 -7.78 2.17
N ARG A 200 8.68 -9.02 1.63
CA ARG A 200 9.72 -9.55 0.73
C ARG A 200 9.83 -8.71 -0.56
N VAL A 201 8.69 -8.28 -1.12
CA VAL A 201 8.64 -7.38 -2.29
C VAL A 201 9.23 -6.02 -1.94
N LEU A 202 8.82 -5.45 -0.82
CA LEU A 202 9.32 -4.16 -0.35
C LEU A 202 10.83 -4.19 -0.08
N ALA A 203 11.33 -5.25 0.55
CA ALA A 203 12.75 -5.44 0.85
C ALA A 203 13.63 -5.41 -0.40
N VAL A 204 13.19 -6.07 -1.48
CA VAL A 204 13.90 -6.06 -2.77
C VAL A 204 13.86 -4.68 -3.40
N ALA A 205 12.71 -4.03 -3.42
CA ALA A 205 12.55 -2.68 -3.99
C ALA A 205 13.41 -1.65 -3.27
N ASP A 206 13.42 -1.69 -1.93
CA ASP A 206 14.24 -0.80 -1.09
C ASP A 206 15.75 -0.97 -1.38
N VAL A 207 16.23 -2.21 -1.41
CA VAL A 207 17.66 -2.49 -1.71
C VAL A 207 18.03 -2.01 -3.12
N VAL A 208 17.17 -2.25 -4.11
CA VAL A 208 17.44 -1.81 -5.49
C VAL A 208 17.55 -0.27 -5.55
N GLU A 209 16.62 0.47 -4.92
CA GLU A 209 16.70 1.92 -4.88
C GLU A 209 17.90 2.40 -4.06
N ALA A 210 18.15 1.77 -2.90
CA ALA A 210 19.25 2.15 -2.02
C ALA A 210 20.63 2.02 -2.68
N ILE A 211 20.83 1.02 -3.55
CA ILE A 211 22.09 0.81 -4.28
C ILE A 211 22.17 1.70 -5.52
N SER A 212 21.11 1.74 -6.31
CA SER A 212 21.10 2.44 -7.59
C SER A 212 20.94 3.95 -7.45
N GLY A 213 20.25 4.42 -6.42
CA GLY A 213 19.94 5.81 -6.16
C GLY A 213 21.15 6.59 -5.63
N ARG A 214 21.16 7.89 -5.92
CA ARG A 214 22.13 8.84 -5.33
C ARG A 214 21.76 9.06 -3.85
N ARG A 215 22.72 9.08 -2.96
CA ARG A 215 22.57 9.46 -1.54
C ARG A 215 23.24 10.80 -1.29
N ALA A 216 22.86 11.53 -0.23
CA ALA A 216 23.43 12.81 0.10
C ALA A 216 24.97 12.77 0.22
N TYR A 217 25.51 11.63 0.65
CA TYR A 217 26.93 11.40 0.91
C TYR A 217 27.59 10.42 -0.08
N ARG A 218 26.86 9.91 -1.12
CA ARG A 218 27.38 8.92 -2.07
C ARG A 218 26.66 9.00 -3.40
N PRO A 219 27.39 8.99 -4.55
CA PRO A 219 26.75 8.77 -5.85
C PRO A 219 26.10 7.38 -5.89
N GLY A 220 25.03 7.23 -6.68
CA GLY A 220 24.41 5.94 -6.93
C GLY A 220 25.40 5.01 -7.67
N LEU A 221 25.36 3.74 -7.30
CA LEU A 221 26.21 2.71 -7.97
C LEU A 221 25.58 2.19 -9.27
N GLY A 222 24.41 2.70 -9.62
CA GLY A 222 23.68 2.33 -10.83
C GLY A 222 22.86 1.04 -10.70
N ILE A 223 21.90 0.92 -11.61
CA ILE A 223 20.94 -0.19 -11.58
C ILE A 223 21.60 -1.56 -11.80
N GLU A 224 22.62 -1.64 -12.63
CA GLU A 224 23.32 -2.92 -12.88
C GLU A 224 23.95 -3.49 -11.61
N THR A 225 24.53 -2.63 -10.75
CA THR A 225 25.08 -3.06 -9.46
C THR A 225 23.99 -3.58 -8.53
N ALA A 226 22.85 -2.88 -8.49
CA ALA A 226 21.71 -3.31 -7.69
C ALA A 226 21.14 -4.65 -8.15
N LEU A 227 20.99 -4.85 -9.47
CA LEU A 227 20.49 -6.11 -10.02
C LEU A 227 21.47 -7.28 -9.79
N LYS A 228 22.78 -7.03 -9.86
CA LYS A 228 23.80 -8.04 -9.50
C LYS A 228 23.70 -8.46 -8.03
N GLU A 229 23.45 -7.50 -7.14
CA GLU A 229 23.23 -7.78 -5.70
C GLU A 229 22.01 -8.68 -5.48
N ILE A 230 20.88 -8.34 -6.12
CA ILE A 230 19.65 -9.14 -6.01
C ILE A 230 19.84 -10.54 -6.59
N ASP A 231 20.45 -10.66 -7.77
CA ASP A 231 20.68 -11.97 -8.42
C ASP A 231 21.63 -12.86 -7.63
N LYS A 232 22.72 -12.28 -7.08
CA LYS A 232 23.72 -12.99 -6.28
C LYS A 232 23.14 -13.58 -4.99
N HIS A 233 22.22 -12.88 -4.34
CA HIS A 233 21.67 -13.29 -3.03
C HIS A 233 20.23 -13.81 -3.12
N LYS A 234 19.75 -14.08 -4.34
CA LYS A 234 18.46 -14.72 -4.60
C LYS A 234 18.39 -16.10 -3.95
N GLY A 235 17.33 -16.37 -3.20
CA GLY A 235 17.12 -17.61 -2.46
C GLY A 235 17.88 -17.69 -1.12
N VAL A 236 18.72 -16.69 -0.79
CA VAL A 236 19.44 -16.59 0.48
C VAL A 236 18.90 -15.40 1.30
N PHE A 237 19.06 -14.18 0.78
CA PHE A 237 18.53 -12.97 1.45
C PHE A 237 17.19 -12.56 0.88
N TYR A 238 16.98 -12.77 -0.43
CA TYR A 238 15.80 -12.32 -1.16
C TYR A 238 15.00 -13.51 -1.69
N ASP A 239 13.69 -13.39 -1.62
CA ASP A 239 12.76 -14.37 -2.19
C ASP A 239 13.08 -14.60 -3.67
N THR A 240 13.09 -15.88 -4.07
CA THR A 240 13.50 -16.28 -5.42
C THR A 240 12.56 -15.72 -6.48
N ASP A 241 11.26 -15.76 -6.25
CA ASP A 241 10.25 -15.33 -7.22
C ASP A 241 10.16 -13.80 -7.28
N VAL A 242 10.28 -13.13 -6.13
CA VAL A 242 10.38 -11.67 -6.04
C VAL A 242 11.65 -11.17 -6.77
N ALA A 243 12.80 -11.80 -6.51
CA ALA A 243 14.05 -11.46 -7.15
C ALA A 243 13.98 -11.66 -8.68
N ARG A 244 13.41 -12.77 -9.15
CA ARG A 244 13.18 -13.03 -10.59
C ARG A 244 12.25 -11.98 -11.22
N ALA A 245 11.17 -11.64 -10.55
CA ALA A 245 10.25 -10.59 -11.00
C ALA A 245 10.94 -9.23 -11.08
N CYS A 246 11.75 -8.87 -10.09
CA CYS A 246 12.57 -7.66 -10.11
C CYS A 246 13.50 -7.62 -11.32
N LEU A 247 14.24 -8.71 -11.56
CA LEU A 247 15.16 -8.81 -12.69
C LEU A 247 14.45 -8.70 -14.05
N ARG A 248 13.24 -9.26 -14.18
CA ARG A 248 12.44 -9.15 -15.41
C ARG A 248 11.84 -7.76 -15.60
N SER A 249 11.25 -7.18 -14.56
CA SER A 249 10.61 -5.86 -14.62
C SER A 249 11.59 -4.74 -14.99
N LEU A 250 12.88 -4.92 -14.67
CA LEU A 250 13.94 -3.95 -14.95
C LEU A 250 14.83 -4.34 -16.13
N LYS A 251 14.49 -5.41 -16.87
CA LYS A 251 15.22 -5.86 -18.04
C LYS A 251 15.11 -4.82 -19.17
N GLY A 252 16.25 -4.31 -19.62
CA GLY A 252 16.30 -3.26 -20.66
C GLY A 252 16.47 -1.83 -20.11
N THR A 253 16.35 -1.62 -18.81
CA THR A 253 16.48 -0.31 -18.15
C THR A 253 17.94 0.10 -17.88
N LYS A 254 18.91 -0.54 -18.55
CA LYS A 254 20.36 -0.40 -18.27
C LYS A 254 20.92 1.01 -18.32
N THR A 255 20.24 1.94 -18.99
CA THR A 255 20.68 3.33 -19.19
C THR A 255 19.87 4.36 -18.43
N LEU A 256 18.78 3.96 -17.73
CA LEU A 256 17.95 4.90 -17.03
C LEU A 256 18.49 5.18 -15.61
N THR A 257 18.66 6.44 -15.29
CA THR A 257 18.85 6.86 -13.89
C THR A 257 17.57 6.57 -13.09
N ALA A 258 17.69 6.43 -11.78
CA ALA A 258 16.53 6.17 -10.91
C ALA A 258 15.37 7.19 -11.07
N ASP A 259 15.65 8.36 -11.65
CA ASP A 259 14.64 9.39 -11.94
C ASP A 259 13.87 9.14 -13.25
N GLN A 260 14.35 8.23 -14.10
CA GLN A 260 13.83 7.94 -15.44
C GLN A 260 13.10 6.58 -15.53
N TRP A 261 12.86 5.91 -14.40
CA TRP A 261 12.18 4.62 -14.42
C TRP A 261 10.71 4.77 -14.80
N GLU A 262 10.40 4.43 -16.04
CA GLU A 262 9.05 4.23 -16.53
C GLU A 262 8.79 2.72 -16.60
N PHE A 263 7.89 2.23 -15.75
CA PHE A 263 7.39 0.85 -15.88
C PHE A 263 6.35 0.81 -17.01
N PRO A 264 6.32 -0.27 -17.81
CA PRO A 264 5.22 -0.48 -18.76
C PRO A 264 3.87 -0.35 -18.05
N LYS A 265 2.93 0.34 -18.72
CA LYS A 265 1.56 0.54 -18.24
C LYS A 265 0.80 -0.76 -18.12
#